data_060de97282f0c2bac11dae30e6b51fc3
#
_entry.id   060de97282f0c2bac11dae30e6b51fc3
#
_cell.length_a   1.000
_cell.length_b   1.000
_cell.length_c   1.000
_cell.angle_alpha   90.00
_cell.angle_beta   90.00
_cell.angle_gamma   90.00
#
_symmetry.space_group_name_H-M   'P 1'
#
loop_
_entity.id
_entity.type
_entity.pdbx_description
1 polymer ?
#
loop_
_entity_poly.entity_id
_entity_poly.type
_entity_poly.pdbx_seq_one_letter_code
_entity_poly.pdbx_strand_id
1 'polypeptide(L)'
;VSSAAPSSFPRGMALLVAGAMFMEILDATIMAPAIPAIADTFGVAPVDVNVAVSCYLLTAAVLIPASGWMADRFGIRPVFLTAVVVFTVASLGCALSTSLGMLVAMRVLQGVGGAMMVPVGRLAVLRFSAKADLVRAIALLTWPALTAPVVAPVLGGAIATLGSWRWIFLVNVPVGIVGLALAFKLIRGGPSPTPRPLDWKGLLLVGAGIAAALVALEHIRVSGTDWTFVGVGLVAAVILLGGALWHLRRAASPLVRLSVLRVRSLRITVSGGSLYRLVITAVPFLLPLMFQLEFGWSAFTAGLMVAALFLGNLTIKPLTTPLMRRFGIKRVLLVNAILSVGWFGVLALLEPGTPVVVIAAVLYVSGALRSIGFTAYNSLAFADVDGDELTHANTLNATVQELGAGLGIAVAALLLTVTTSYSWTFLALGGLMALTLVETLRLPGDAASHVTGRR
;
A
#
# COMPACT_ATOMS: atom_id res chain seq x y z
N VAL A 1 23.98 20.05 -21.08
CA VAL A 1 24.35 18.64 -20.91
C VAL A 1 23.26 17.81 -21.55
N SER A 2 23.58 17.20 -22.70
CA SER A 2 22.67 16.36 -23.49
C SER A 2 22.15 15.20 -22.63
N SER A 3 20.87 15.23 -22.27
CA SER A 3 20.19 14.06 -21.68
C SER A 3 19.94 13.06 -22.81
N ALA A 4 20.84 12.10 -22.98
CA ALA A 4 20.54 10.93 -23.79
C ALA A 4 19.27 10.26 -23.23
N ALA A 5 18.22 10.24 -24.02
CA ALA A 5 16.99 9.50 -23.68
C ALA A 5 17.36 8.05 -23.36
N PRO A 6 16.81 7.45 -22.28
CA PRO A 6 17.11 6.07 -21.95
C PRO A 6 16.63 5.16 -23.07
N SER A 7 17.57 4.50 -23.73
CA SER A 7 17.34 3.70 -24.94
C SER A 7 16.66 2.35 -24.67
N SER A 8 16.34 2.01 -23.42
CA SER A 8 15.61 0.78 -23.07
C SER A 8 14.95 0.90 -21.70
N PHE A 9 13.78 0.27 -21.55
CA PHE A 9 13.08 0.12 -20.28
C PHE A 9 13.97 -0.56 -19.23
N PRO A 10 14.14 0.02 -18.00
CA PRO A 10 15.06 -0.50 -16.98
C PRO A 10 14.49 -1.72 -16.25
N ARG A 11 14.27 -2.83 -16.98
CA ARG A 11 13.63 -4.06 -16.46
C ARG A 11 14.31 -4.61 -15.21
N GLY A 12 15.65 -4.67 -15.19
CA GLY A 12 16.40 -5.20 -14.04
C GLY A 12 16.16 -4.39 -12.77
N MET A 13 16.18 -3.04 -12.88
CA MET A 13 15.89 -2.15 -11.76
C MET A 13 14.42 -2.28 -11.30
N ALA A 14 13.47 -2.37 -12.24
CA ALA A 14 12.07 -2.54 -11.91
C ALA A 14 11.80 -3.88 -11.20
N LEU A 15 12.43 -4.98 -11.65
CA LEU A 15 12.34 -6.29 -10.99
C LEU A 15 12.97 -6.28 -9.59
N LEU A 16 14.12 -5.63 -9.42
CA LEU A 16 14.75 -5.47 -8.11
C LEU A 16 13.84 -4.75 -7.12
N VAL A 17 13.28 -3.60 -7.54
CA VAL A 17 12.36 -2.82 -6.70
C VAL A 17 11.06 -3.59 -6.44
N ALA A 18 10.57 -4.32 -7.42
CA ALA A 18 9.41 -5.22 -7.24
C ALA A 18 9.69 -6.34 -6.23
N GLY A 19 10.91 -6.91 -6.22
CA GLY A 19 11.37 -7.86 -5.21
C GLY A 19 11.45 -7.25 -3.81
N ALA A 20 11.94 -6.01 -3.70
CA ALA A 20 11.95 -5.27 -2.44
C ALA A 20 10.53 -4.99 -1.92
N MET A 21 9.60 -4.62 -2.80
CA MET A 21 8.17 -4.46 -2.44
C MET A 21 7.54 -5.79 -2.00
N PHE A 22 7.86 -6.88 -2.70
CA PHE A 22 7.41 -8.20 -2.30
C PHE A 22 7.90 -8.57 -0.90
N MET A 23 9.19 -8.36 -0.62
CA MET A 23 9.80 -8.64 0.69
C MET A 23 9.12 -7.83 1.80
N GLU A 24 8.87 -6.54 1.59
CA GLU A 24 8.21 -5.67 2.57
C GLU A 24 6.78 -6.12 2.87
N ILE A 25 5.99 -6.41 1.83
CA ILE A 25 4.58 -6.83 2.01
C ILE A 25 4.50 -8.24 2.58
N LEU A 26 5.40 -9.14 2.17
CA LEU A 26 5.52 -10.47 2.74
C LEU A 26 5.79 -10.37 4.25
N ASP A 27 6.78 -9.59 4.64
CA ASP A 27 7.16 -9.38 6.04
C ASP A 27 6.02 -8.79 6.89
N ALA A 28 5.28 -7.83 6.34
CA ALA A 28 4.13 -7.25 7.02
C ALA A 28 2.97 -8.25 7.26
N THR A 29 2.85 -9.29 6.44
CA THR A 29 1.71 -10.22 6.46
C THR A 29 2.04 -11.61 6.99
N ILE A 30 3.29 -12.05 6.90
CA ILE A 30 3.74 -13.40 7.30
C ILE A 30 3.72 -13.62 8.82
N MET A 31 3.76 -12.54 9.59
CA MET A 31 3.83 -12.60 11.06
C MET A 31 2.50 -13.05 11.70
N ALA A 32 1.36 -12.74 11.08
CA ALA A 32 0.05 -12.97 11.67
C ALA A 32 -0.22 -14.45 12.08
N PRO A 33 0.09 -15.47 11.26
CA PRO A 33 -0.07 -16.88 11.65
C PRO A 33 0.91 -17.32 12.75
N ALA A 34 2.02 -16.61 12.95
CA ALA A 34 3.06 -16.98 13.92
C ALA A 34 2.85 -16.30 15.30
N ILE A 35 1.89 -15.39 15.44
CA ILE A 35 1.62 -14.68 16.70
C ILE A 35 1.50 -15.60 17.90
N PRO A 36 0.75 -16.72 17.87
CA PRO A 36 0.66 -17.61 19.02
C PRO A 36 2.02 -18.21 19.42
N ALA A 37 2.81 -18.67 18.46
CA ALA A 37 4.13 -19.27 18.73
C ALA A 37 5.15 -18.24 19.27
N ILE A 38 5.03 -16.98 18.87
CA ILE A 38 5.82 -15.86 19.40
C ILE A 38 5.41 -15.59 20.84
N ALA A 39 4.10 -15.53 21.11
CA ALA A 39 3.52 -15.29 22.43
C ALA A 39 3.97 -16.38 23.43
N ASP A 40 3.86 -17.64 23.03
CA ASP A 40 4.33 -18.80 23.84
C ASP A 40 5.83 -18.69 24.14
N THR A 41 6.65 -18.30 23.15
CA THR A 41 8.11 -18.18 23.32
C THR A 41 8.48 -17.10 24.35
N PHE A 42 7.74 -15.99 24.40
CA PHE A 42 8.03 -14.87 25.30
C PHE A 42 7.20 -14.91 26.60
N GLY A 43 6.27 -15.85 26.74
CA GLY A 43 5.40 -15.95 27.91
C GLY A 43 4.43 -14.78 28.06
N VAL A 44 3.93 -14.25 26.93
CA VAL A 44 3.01 -13.10 26.88
C VAL A 44 1.68 -13.49 26.22
N ALA A 45 0.65 -12.65 26.37
CA ALA A 45 -0.60 -12.90 25.66
C ALA A 45 -0.44 -12.64 24.13
N PRO A 46 -1.12 -13.41 23.27
CA PRO A 46 -1.06 -13.19 21.81
C PRO A 46 -1.41 -11.76 21.39
N VAL A 47 -2.31 -11.08 22.14
CA VAL A 47 -2.70 -9.69 21.87
C VAL A 47 -1.52 -8.73 22.07
N ASP A 48 -0.59 -9.02 22.99
CA ASP A 48 0.57 -8.18 23.25
C ASP A 48 1.57 -8.20 22.10
N VAL A 49 1.64 -9.33 21.35
CA VAL A 49 2.52 -9.46 20.19
C VAL A 49 2.08 -8.56 19.04
N ASN A 50 0.80 -8.20 18.96
CA ASN A 50 0.30 -7.28 17.92
C ASN A 50 1.01 -5.92 17.93
N VAL A 51 1.51 -5.50 19.09
CA VAL A 51 2.30 -4.27 19.21
C VAL A 51 3.51 -4.26 18.26
N ALA A 52 4.13 -5.42 18.02
CA ALA A 52 5.26 -5.52 17.11
C ALA A 52 4.85 -5.33 15.63
N VAL A 53 3.64 -5.77 15.25
CA VAL A 53 3.07 -5.53 13.91
C VAL A 53 2.74 -4.05 13.74
N SER A 54 2.02 -3.49 14.71
CA SER A 54 1.58 -2.09 14.68
C SER A 54 2.74 -1.10 14.67
N CYS A 55 3.77 -1.34 15.49
CA CYS A 55 4.95 -0.46 15.53
C CYS A 55 5.71 -0.42 14.19
N TYR A 56 5.80 -1.55 13.48
CA TYR A 56 6.37 -1.58 12.15
C TYR A 56 5.57 -0.72 11.16
N LEU A 57 4.26 -0.97 11.06
CA LEU A 57 3.38 -0.25 10.13
C LEU A 57 3.32 1.25 10.45
N LEU A 58 3.22 1.60 11.74
CA LEU A 58 3.20 2.98 12.20
C LEU A 58 4.50 3.71 11.85
N THR A 59 5.64 3.08 12.14
CA THR A 59 6.95 3.67 11.82
C THR A 59 7.10 3.89 10.31
N ALA A 60 6.72 2.90 9.51
CA ALA A 60 6.75 3.02 8.06
C ALA A 60 5.86 4.17 7.58
N ALA A 61 4.61 4.24 8.01
CA ALA A 61 3.65 5.26 7.60
C ALA A 61 4.10 6.68 7.99
N VAL A 62 4.64 6.87 9.20
CA VAL A 62 5.13 8.16 9.70
C VAL A 62 6.34 8.65 8.91
N LEU A 63 7.23 7.75 8.47
CA LEU A 63 8.48 8.13 7.81
C LEU A 63 8.39 8.18 6.27
N ILE A 64 7.39 7.54 5.65
CA ILE A 64 7.17 7.61 4.19
C ILE A 64 7.22 9.06 3.66
N PRO A 65 6.60 10.06 4.31
CA PRO A 65 6.66 11.46 3.85
C PRO A 65 8.08 12.03 3.73
N ALA A 66 9.03 11.54 4.55
CA ALA A 66 10.43 11.97 4.48
C ALA A 66 11.22 11.34 3.33
N SER A 67 10.71 10.27 2.70
CA SER A 67 11.43 9.49 1.70
C SER A 67 11.89 10.30 0.49
N GLY A 68 11.04 11.24 0.03
CA GLY A 68 11.38 12.13 -1.08
C GLY A 68 12.54 13.08 -0.75
N TRP A 69 12.48 13.69 0.43
CA TRP A 69 13.56 14.55 0.90
C TRP A 69 14.89 13.78 1.07
N MET A 70 14.83 12.58 1.63
CA MET A 70 16.00 11.71 1.79
C MET A 70 16.62 11.38 0.42
N ALA A 71 15.79 11.03 -0.57
CA ALA A 71 16.23 10.72 -1.93
C ALA A 71 16.87 11.94 -2.62
N ASP A 72 16.34 13.15 -2.42
CA ASP A 72 16.87 14.37 -2.99
C ASP A 72 18.15 14.82 -2.27
N ARG A 73 18.23 14.68 -0.95
CA ARG A 73 19.37 15.13 -0.15
C ARG A 73 20.59 14.23 -0.32
N PHE A 74 20.39 12.93 -0.23
CA PHE A 74 21.47 11.95 -0.18
C PHE A 74 21.62 11.18 -1.51
N GLY A 75 20.62 11.25 -2.38
CA GLY A 75 20.55 10.49 -3.62
C GLY A 75 19.77 9.19 -3.47
N ILE A 76 19.15 8.77 -4.57
CA ILE A 76 18.31 7.56 -4.63
C ILE A 76 19.13 6.32 -4.25
N ARG A 77 20.34 6.17 -4.83
CA ARG A 77 21.16 4.97 -4.64
C ARG A 77 21.59 4.75 -3.19
N PRO A 78 22.26 5.69 -2.49
CA PRO A 78 22.65 5.46 -1.10
C PRO A 78 21.46 5.27 -0.17
N VAL A 79 20.36 6.01 -0.36
CA VAL A 79 19.15 5.85 0.48
C VAL A 79 18.54 4.47 0.31
N PHE A 80 18.39 3.98 -0.93
CA PHE A 80 17.83 2.65 -1.19
C PHE A 80 18.73 1.54 -0.63
N LEU A 81 20.06 1.64 -0.84
CA LEU A 81 21.01 0.67 -0.31
C LEU A 81 20.97 0.62 1.22
N THR A 82 21.01 1.79 1.89
CA THR A 82 20.92 1.88 3.35
C THR A 82 19.59 1.33 3.85
N ALA A 83 18.48 1.61 3.17
CA ALA A 83 17.16 1.08 3.52
C ALA A 83 17.12 -0.45 3.48
N VAL A 84 17.66 -1.07 2.42
CA VAL A 84 17.77 -2.54 2.31
C VAL A 84 18.66 -3.11 3.42
N VAL A 85 19.80 -2.47 3.73
CA VAL A 85 20.68 -2.90 4.83
C VAL A 85 19.95 -2.83 6.17
N VAL A 86 19.32 -1.69 6.49
CA VAL A 86 18.59 -1.49 7.74
C VAL A 86 17.46 -2.51 7.87
N PHE A 87 16.68 -2.74 6.82
CA PHE A 87 15.59 -3.72 6.81
C PHE A 87 16.12 -5.14 7.05
N THR A 88 17.21 -5.52 6.37
CA THR A 88 17.80 -6.86 6.46
C THR A 88 18.41 -7.11 7.85
N VAL A 89 19.16 -6.13 8.39
CA VAL A 89 19.77 -6.21 9.72
C VAL A 89 18.66 -6.25 10.80
N ALA A 90 17.63 -5.43 10.67
CA ALA A 90 16.49 -5.45 11.58
C ALA A 90 15.74 -6.78 11.52
N SER A 91 15.58 -7.38 10.34
CA SER A 91 14.99 -8.73 10.18
C SER A 91 15.81 -9.79 10.90
N LEU A 92 17.14 -9.75 10.78
CA LEU A 92 18.03 -10.61 11.56
C LEU A 92 17.87 -10.37 13.07
N GLY A 93 17.78 -9.10 13.50
CA GLY A 93 17.53 -8.72 14.88
C GLY A 93 16.17 -9.24 15.41
N CYS A 94 15.11 -9.20 14.59
CA CYS A 94 13.81 -9.82 14.92
C CYS A 94 13.95 -11.33 15.14
N ALA A 95 14.67 -12.03 14.26
CA ALA A 95 14.90 -13.46 14.36
C ALA A 95 15.70 -13.84 15.63
N LEU A 96 16.63 -13.00 16.04
CA LEU A 96 17.49 -13.21 17.22
C LEU A 96 16.87 -12.65 18.51
N SER A 97 15.66 -12.08 18.47
CA SER A 97 15.04 -11.48 19.65
C SER A 97 14.77 -12.52 20.75
N THR A 98 15.09 -12.12 21.99
CA THR A 98 14.92 -12.93 23.20
C THR A 98 13.79 -12.41 24.10
N SER A 99 13.21 -11.25 23.74
CA SER A 99 12.08 -10.63 24.45
C SER A 99 11.17 -9.89 23.49
N LEU A 100 9.91 -9.69 23.89
CA LEU A 100 8.96 -8.88 23.13
C LEU A 100 9.46 -7.44 22.91
N GLY A 101 10.08 -6.83 23.93
CA GLY A 101 10.64 -5.49 23.82
C GLY A 101 11.74 -5.38 22.76
N MET A 102 12.64 -6.37 22.68
CA MET A 102 13.66 -6.44 21.62
C MET A 102 13.01 -6.62 20.25
N LEU A 103 12.01 -7.50 20.13
CA LEU A 103 11.26 -7.70 18.88
C LEU A 103 10.64 -6.38 18.43
N VAL A 104 9.95 -5.66 19.33
CA VAL A 104 9.32 -4.36 19.01
C VAL A 104 10.37 -3.33 18.55
N ALA A 105 11.50 -3.23 19.24
CA ALA A 105 12.58 -2.31 18.84
C ALA A 105 13.12 -2.63 17.44
N MET A 106 13.31 -3.91 17.12
CA MET A 106 13.76 -4.34 15.79
C MET A 106 12.68 -4.12 14.72
N ARG A 107 11.39 -4.27 15.06
CA ARG A 107 10.26 -3.95 14.16
C ARG A 107 10.17 -2.45 13.85
N VAL A 108 10.43 -1.57 14.84
CA VAL A 108 10.57 -0.12 14.59
C VAL A 108 11.73 0.15 13.61
N LEU A 109 12.90 -0.44 13.85
CA LEU A 109 14.05 -0.28 12.96
C LEU A 109 13.76 -0.82 11.55
N GLN A 110 13.06 -1.93 11.44
CA GLN A 110 12.63 -2.52 10.16
C GLN A 110 11.63 -1.59 9.43
N GLY A 111 10.72 -0.93 10.18
CA GLY A 111 9.82 0.10 9.65
C GLY A 111 10.55 1.30 9.08
N VAL A 112 11.67 1.73 9.69
CA VAL A 112 12.56 2.78 9.12
C VAL A 112 13.11 2.34 7.77
N GLY A 113 13.58 1.10 7.65
CA GLY A 113 14.06 0.53 6.39
C GLY A 113 12.95 0.48 5.32
N GLY A 114 11.78 -0.06 5.66
CA GLY A 114 10.62 -0.18 4.76
C GLY A 114 10.13 1.18 4.23
N ALA A 115 10.02 2.18 5.13
CA ALA A 115 9.60 3.53 4.78
C ALA A 115 10.45 4.19 3.67
N MET A 116 11.72 3.83 3.57
CA MET A 116 12.65 4.37 2.55
C MET A 116 12.77 3.43 1.35
N MET A 117 12.70 2.12 1.54
CA MET A 117 12.99 1.13 0.51
C MET A 117 11.99 1.20 -0.65
N VAL A 118 10.69 1.12 -0.37
CA VAL A 118 9.66 1.06 -1.40
C VAL A 118 9.44 2.40 -2.10
N PRO A 119 9.21 3.54 -1.41
CA PRO A 119 8.99 4.81 -2.09
C PRO A 119 10.21 5.29 -2.89
N VAL A 120 11.42 5.10 -2.36
CA VAL A 120 12.65 5.52 -3.05
C VAL A 120 12.97 4.59 -4.23
N GLY A 121 12.73 3.27 -4.07
CA GLY A 121 12.82 2.32 -5.17
C GLY A 121 11.85 2.65 -6.30
N ARG A 122 10.58 2.93 -5.97
CA ARG A 122 9.57 3.37 -6.94
C ARG A 122 10.02 4.65 -7.66
N LEU A 123 10.51 5.64 -6.91
CA LEU A 123 11.04 6.89 -7.47
C LEU A 123 12.18 6.62 -8.46
N ALA A 124 13.09 5.68 -8.13
CA ALA A 124 14.15 5.27 -9.05
C ALA A 124 13.58 4.77 -10.38
N VAL A 125 12.63 3.84 -10.33
CA VAL A 125 12.02 3.28 -11.53
C VAL A 125 11.29 4.36 -12.34
N LEU A 126 10.55 5.25 -11.69
CA LEU A 126 9.83 6.35 -12.35
C LEU A 126 10.77 7.34 -13.04
N ARG A 127 11.88 7.74 -12.36
CA ARG A 127 12.86 8.69 -12.92
C ARG A 127 13.63 8.14 -14.12
N PHE A 128 13.89 6.84 -14.16
CA PHE A 128 14.67 6.19 -15.21
C PHE A 128 13.83 5.49 -16.26
N SER A 129 12.49 5.60 -16.21
CA SER A 129 11.58 5.08 -17.23
C SER A 129 11.12 6.19 -18.15
N ALA A 130 11.05 5.89 -19.46
CA ALA A 130 10.40 6.79 -20.42
C ALA A 130 8.90 6.90 -20.10
N LYS A 131 8.27 8.05 -20.40
CA LYS A 131 6.83 8.27 -20.15
C LYS A 131 5.96 7.18 -20.83
N ALA A 132 6.32 6.71 -21.99
CA ALA A 132 5.63 5.62 -22.70
C ALA A 132 5.70 4.26 -21.99
N ASP A 133 6.71 4.04 -21.14
CA ASP A 133 6.94 2.79 -20.41
C ASP A 133 6.38 2.82 -18.98
N LEU A 134 5.86 3.95 -18.49
CA LEU A 134 5.40 4.10 -17.12
C LEU A 134 4.32 3.09 -16.72
N VAL A 135 3.34 2.82 -17.61
CA VAL A 135 2.28 1.82 -17.35
C VAL A 135 2.89 0.45 -17.15
N ARG A 136 3.86 0.07 -17.98
CA ARG A 136 4.57 -1.21 -17.89
C ARG A 136 5.43 -1.28 -16.63
N ALA A 137 6.12 -0.18 -16.29
CA ALA A 137 6.92 -0.07 -15.08
C ALA A 137 6.08 -0.26 -13.83
N ILE A 138 4.95 0.44 -13.73
CA ILE A 138 4.02 0.36 -12.60
C ILE A 138 3.37 -1.03 -12.51
N ALA A 139 2.97 -1.62 -13.64
CA ALA A 139 2.44 -2.96 -13.66
C ALA A 139 3.46 -3.98 -13.12
N LEU A 140 4.73 -3.86 -13.54
CA LEU A 140 5.81 -4.74 -13.08
C LEU A 140 6.12 -4.57 -11.60
N LEU A 141 6.13 -3.35 -11.07
CA LEU A 141 6.31 -3.06 -9.66
C LEU A 141 5.19 -3.64 -8.79
N THR A 142 3.96 -3.59 -9.29
CA THR A 142 2.78 -4.00 -8.50
C THR A 142 2.57 -5.51 -8.48
N TRP A 143 3.08 -6.25 -9.47
CA TRP A 143 2.82 -7.67 -9.62
C TRP A 143 3.35 -8.52 -8.44
N PRO A 144 4.62 -8.39 -8.00
CA PRO A 144 5.10 -9.11 -6.83
C PRO A 144 4.45 -8.67 -5.52
N ALA A 145 4.13 -7.38 -5.40
CA ALA A 145 3.43 -6.85 -4.23
C ALA A 145 2.05 -7.52 -3.99
N LEU A 146 1.41 -8.00 -5.06
CA LEU A 146 0.11 -8.67 -4.97
C LEU A 146 0.23 -10.18 -4.72
N THR A 147 1.37 -10.79 -5.00
CA THR A 147 1.60 -12.21 -4.68
C THR A 147 1.93 -12.42 -3.21
N ALA A 148 2.58 -11.45 -2.56
CA ALA A 148 2.99 -11.54 -1.18
C ALA A 148 1.84 -11.86 -0.21
N PRO A 149 0.67 -11.18 -0.23
CA PRO A 149 -0.45 -11.51 0.66
C PRO A 149 -1.08 -12.88 0.43
N VAL A 150 -0.87 -13.48 -0.76
CA VAL A 150 -1.33 -14.86 -1.05
C VAL A 150 -0.38 -15.87 -0.45
N VAL A 151 0.91 -15.61 -0.60
CA VAL A 151 1.98 -16.56 -0.20
C VAL A 151 2.26 -16.46 1.30
N ALA A 152 2.16 -15.27 1.89
CA ALA A 152 2.54 -15.02 3.28
C ALA A 152 1.81 -15.89 4.32
N PRO A 153 0.47 -16.04 4.28
CA PRO A 153 -0.22 -16.89 5.26
C PRO A 153 0.17 -18.36 5.17
N VAL A 154 0.39 -18.85 3.93
CA VAL A 154 0.80 -20.25 3.68
C VAL A 154 2.21 -20.46 4.19
N LEU A 155 3.15 -19.60 3.82
CA LEU A 155 4.54 -19.68 4.30
C LEU A 155 4.62 -19.48 5.82
N GLY A 156 3.95 -18.47 6.36
CA GLY A 156 3.95 -18.18 7.79
C GLY A 156 3.36 -19.33 8.61
N GLY A 157 2.25 -19.90 8.17
CA GLY A 157 1.63 -21.06 8.80
C GLY A 157 2.52 -22.31 8.72
N ALA A 158 3.11 -22.59 7.56
CA ALA A 158 4.04 -23.70 7.40
C ALA A 158 5.29 -23.56 8.28
N ILE A 159 5.89 -22.37 8.31
CA ILE A 159 7.08 -22.08 9.14
C ILE A 159 6.73 -22.22 10.63
N ALA A 160 5.58 -21.69 11.06
CA ALA A 160 5.17 -21.76 12.46
C ALA A 160 4.87 -23.19 12.93
N THR A 161 4.40 -24.07 12.03
CA THR A 161 4.04 -25.47 12.37
C THR A 161 5.22 -26.44 12.22
N LEU A 162 6.10 -26.22 11.25
CA LEU A 162 7.19 -27.15 10.90
C LEU A 162 8.53 -26.77 11.54
N GLY A 163 8.65 -25.59 12.14
CA GLY A 163 9.91 -25.10 12.68
C GLY A 163 9.74 -23.99 13.72
N SER A 164 10.69 -23.08 13.75
CA SER A 164 10.67 -21.91 14.63
C SER A 164 10.09 -20.71 13.90
N TRP A 165 9.24 -19.94 14.58
CA TRP A 165 8.71 -18.65 14.08
C TRP A 165 9.82 -17.67 13.65
N ARG A 166 11.04 -17.84 14.13
CA ARG A 166 12.20 -17.00 13.76
C ARG A 166 12.51 -17.03 12.27
N TRP A 167 12.17 -18.10 11.58
CA TRP A 167 12.36 -18.24 10.15
C TRP A 167 11.51 -17.29 9.32
N ILE A 168 10.38 -16.78 9.85
CA ILE A 168 9.57 -15.76 9.14
C ILE A 168 10.38 -14.49 8.87
N PHE A 169 11.33 -14.16 9.76
CA PHE A 169 12.23 -13.03 9.61
C PHE A 169 13.52 -13.41 8.87
N LEU A 170 14.05 -14.61 9.12
CA LEU A 170 15.28 -15.08 8.47
C LEU A 170 15.14 -15.19 6.96
N VAL A 171 13.94 -15.42 6.43
CA VAL A 171 13.67 -15.47 4.98
C VAL A 171 14.04 -14.16 4.28
N ASN A 172 13.93 -13.03 4.99
CA ASN A 172 14.30 -11.71 4.47
C ASN A 172 15.81 -11.52 4.31
N VAL A 173 16.62 -12.27 5.07
CA VAL A 173 18.08 -12.05 5.07
C VAL A 173 18.72 -12.42 3.74
N PRO A 174 18.55 -13.66 3.19
CA PRO A 174 19.10 -14.01 1.88
C PRO A 174 18.52 -13.13 0.76
N VAL A 175 17.22 -12.82 0.81
CA VAL A 175 16.57 -11.93 -0.18
C VAL A 175 17.17 -10.52 -0.12
N GLY A 176 17.39 -9.99 1.09
CA GLY A 176 18.01 -8.69 1.30
C GLY A 176 19.47 -8.64 0.82
N ILE A 177 20.26 -9.69 1.07
CA ILE A 177 21.66 -9.77 0.59
C ILE A 177 21.70 -9.80 -0.94
N VAL A 178 20.88 -10.62 -1.57
CA VAL A 178 20.79 -10.66 -3.05
C VAL A 178 20.28 -9.33 -3.59
N GLY A 179 19.24 -8.77 -2.96
CA GLY A 179 18.71 -7.46 -3.30
C GLY A 179 19.75 -6.35 -3.21
N LEU A 180 20.58 -6.35 -2.15
CA LEU A 180 21.67 -5.39 -1.96
C LEU A 180 22.73 -5.52 -3.06
N ALA A 181 23.17 -6.74 -3.36
CA ALA A 181 24.17 -7.01 -4.41
C ALA A 181 23.67 -6.55 -5.79
N LEU A 182 22.40 -6.78 -6.11
CA LEU A 182 21.79 -6.31 -7.35
C LEU A 182 21.60 -4.79 -7.34
N ALA A 183 21.23 -4.18 -6.21
CA ALA A 183 21.05 -2.75 -6.08
C ALA A 183 22.34 -1.97 -6.33
N PHE A 184 23.49 -2.48 -5.88
CA PHE A 184 24.80 -1.89 -6.18
C PHE A 184 25.06 -1.76 -7.68
N LYS A 185 24.56 -2.69 -8.49
CA LYS A 185 24.76 -2.72 -9.95
C LYS A 185 23.67 -1.95 -10.72
N LEU A 186 22.43 -2.02 -10.24
CA LEU A 186 21.27 -1.59 -11.00
C LEU A 186 20.74 -0.22 -10.60
N ILE A 187 20.83 0.16 -9.31
CA ILE A 187 20.32 1.46 -8.85
C ILE A 187 21.36 2.55 -9.14
N ARG A 188 20.89 3.58 -9.83
CA ARG A 188 21.67 4.78 -10.18
C ARG A 188 21.02 6.01 -9.56
N GLY A 189 21.72 7.13 -9.54
CA GLY A 189 21.21 8.42 -9.08
C GLY A 189 21.92 8.91 -7.82
N GLY A 190 22.49 10.11 -7.93
CA GLY A 190 23.11 10.86 -6.86
C GLY A 190 22.14 11.87 -6.23
N PRO A 191 22.63 12.70 -5.29
CA PRO A 191 21.86 13.77 -4.68
C PRO A 191 21.43 14.81 -5.72
N SER A 192 20.38 15.56 -5.38
CA SER A 192 19.96 16.72 -6.17
C SER A 192 21.06 17.76 -6.21
N PRO A 193 21.26 18.47 -7.35
CA PRO A 193 22.20 19.59 -7.42
C PRO A 193 21.92 20.70 -6.40
N THR A 194 20.65 20.86 -6.00
CA THR A 194 20.19 21.86 -5.03
C THR A 194 19.43 21.17 -3.90
N PRO A 195 20.12 20.56 -2.92
CA PRO A 195 19.47 19.89 -1.81
C PRO A 195 18.79 20.93 -0.89
N ARG A 196 17.54 20.65 -0.53
CA ARG A 196 16.70 21.53 0.30
C ARG A 196 16.84 21.18 1.79
N PRO A 197 16.62 22.15 2.71
CA PRO A 197 16.53 21.86 4.12
C PRO A 197 15.32 20.95 4.42
N LEU A 198 15.42 20.13 5.46
CA LEU A 198 14.31 19.31 5.92
C LEU A 198 13.23 20.20 6.54
N ASP A 199 12.01 20.04 6.07
CA ASP A 199 10.83 20.60 6.72
C ASP A 199 10.43 19.71 7.92
N TRP A 200 11.17 19.87 9.02
CA TRP A 200 10.94 19.07 10.22
C TRP A 200 9.56 19.34 10.86
N LYS A 201 9.02 20.57 10.72
CA LYS A 201 7.68 20.92 11.21
C LYS A 201 6.61 20.21 10.39
N GLY A 202 6.74 20.23 9.06
CA GLY A 202 5.86 19.48 8.17
C GLY A 202 5.91 17.99 8.44
N LEU A 203 7.13 17.42 8.63
CA LEU A 203 7.30 16.01 8.95
C LEU A 203 6.64 15.61 10.28
N LEU A 204 6.82 16.41 11.33
CA LEU A 204 6.20 16.15 12.62
C LEU A 204 4.68 16.25 12.57
N LEU A 205 4.13 17.28 11.91
CA LEU A 205 2.68 17.44 11.79
C LEU A 205 2.04 16.32 10.96
N VAL A 206 2.63 15.97 9.82
CA VAL A 206 2.15 14.87 8.98
C VAL A 206 2.30 13.55 9.72
N GLY A 207 3.48 13.28 10.29
CA GLY A 207 3.77 12.03 10.99
C GLY A 207 2.89 11.83 12.23
N ALA A 208 2.76 12.85 13.07
CA ALA A 208 1.88 12.80 14.24
C ALA A 208 0.40 12.66 13.86
N GLY A 209 -0.03 13.32 12.77
CA GLY A 209 -1.39 13.20 12.27
C GLY A 209 -1.70 11.79 11.72
N ILE A 210 -0.76 11.20 10.99
CA ILE A 210 -0.85 9.80 10.53
C ILE A 210 -0.88 8.85 11.73
N ALA A 211 0.03 9.05 12.69
CA ALA A 211 0.10 8.23 13.90
C ALA A 211 -1.20 8.28 14.69
N ALA A 212 -1.73 9.50 14.94
CA ALA A 212 -2.99 9.67 15.64
C ALA A 212 -4.16 8.98 14.92
N ALA A 213 -4.22 9.09 13.58
CA ALA A 213 -5.23 8.40 12.79
C ALA A 213 -5.11 6.88 12.93
N LEU A 214 -3.94 6.30 12.68
CA LEU A 214 -3.75 4.85 12.68
C LEU A 214 -3.96 4.25 14.07
N VAL A 215 -3.44 4.88 15.13
CA VAL A 215 -3.65 4.42 16.51
C VAL A 215 -5.12 4.47 16.90
N ALA A 216 -5.83 5.54 16.55
CA ALA A 216 -7.28 5.62 16.79
C ALA A 216 -8.03 4.50 16.05
N LEU A 217 -7.66 4.22 14.81
CA LEU A 217 -8.30 3.21 13.97
C LEU A 217 -8.04 1.78 14.47
N GLU A 218 -6.84 1.49 14.99
CA GLU A 218 -6.52 0.19 15.59
C GLU A 218 -7.37 -0.12 16.84
N HIS A 219 -7.90 0.91 17.51
CA HIS A 219 -8.78 0.75 18.66
C HIS A 219 -10.24 0.46 18.27
N ILE A 220 -10.60 0.52 16.98
CA ILE A 220 -11.92 0.12 16.51
C ILE A 220 -11.98 -1.41 16.51
N ARG A 221 -12.79 -1.97 17.39
CA ARG A 221 -13.03 -3.41 17.52
C ARG A 221 -14.50 -3.72 17.27
N VAL A 222 -14.81 -4.93 16.84
CA VAL A 222 -16.20 -5.37 16.63
C VAL A 222 -17.01 -5.33 17.93
N SER A 223 -16.35 -5.50 19.08
CA SER A 223 -16.97 -5.36 20.40
C SER A 223 -16.01 -4.67 21.38
N GLY A 224 -16.53 -3.78 22.22
CA GLY A 224 -15.76 -3.11 23.26
C GLY A 224 -14.87 -1.96 22.76
N THR A 225 -15.25 -1.28 21.69
CA THR A 225 -14.55 -0.06 21.20
C THR A 225 -14.73 1.09 22.19
N ASP A 226 -13.62 1.67 22.62
CA ASP A 226 -13.64 2.98 23.31
C ASP A 226 -13.81 4.10 22.27
N TRP A 227 -15.07 4.47 22.03
CA TRP A 227 -15.42 5.52 21.05
C TRP A 227 -14.90 6.90 21.46
N THR A 228 -14.66 7.15 22.74
CA THR A 228 -14.06 8.41 23.22
C THR A 228 -12.61 8.49 22.79
N PHE A 229 -11.84 7.43 22.99
CA PHE A 229 -10.45 7.34 22.54
C PHE A 229 -10.34 7.48 21.02
N VAL A 230 -11.17 6.74 20.27
CA VAL A 230 -11.21 6.81 18.80
C VAL A 230 -11.57 8.21 18.33
N GLY A 231 -12.61 8.84 18.93
CA GLY A 231 -13.05 10.18 18.58
C GLY A 231 -11.97 11.22 18.83
N VAL A 232 -11.34 11.22 20.00
CA VAL A 232 -10.24 12.13 20.36
C VAL A 232 -9.06 11.95 19.39
N GLY A 233 -8.67 10.71 19.10
CA GLY A 233 -7.57 10.40 18.19
C GLY A 233 -7.85 10.87 16.76
N LEU A 234 -9.06 10.67 16.24
CA LEU A 234 -9.45 11.15 14.90
C LEU A 234 -9.52 12.67 14.84
N VAL A 235 -10.04 13.36 15.87
CA VAL A 235 -10.03 14.81 15.96
C VAL A 235 -8.60 15.34 15.99
N ALA A 236 -7.73 14.73 16.79
CA ALA A 236 -6.31 15.08 16.82
C ALA A 236 -5.65 14.90 15.44
N ALA A 237 -5.95 13.79 14.74
CA ALA A 237 -5.46 13.55 13.39
C ALA A 237 -5.93 14.63 12.40
N VAL A 238 -7.20 15.01 12.43
CA VAL A 238 -7.76 16.09 11.57
C VAL A 238 -7.09 17.44 11.86
N ILE A 239 -6.89 17.79 13.13
CA ILE A 239 -6.22 19.03 13.53
C ILE A 239 -4.76 19.04 13.06
N LEU A 240 -4.02 17.93 13.30
CA LEU A 240 -2.61 17.82 12.93
C LEU A 240 -2.42 17.82 11.41
N LEU A 241 -3.22 17.04 10.67
CA LEU A 241 -3.16 17.01 9.20
C LEU A 241 -3.65 18.32 8.57
N GLY A 242 -4.66 18.96 9.15
CA GLY A 242 -5.09 20.30 8.77
C GLY A 242 -4.00 21.34 8.99
N GLY A 243 -3.33 21.29 10.16
CA GLY A 243 -2.15 22.10 10.47
C GLY A 243 -0.98 21.83 9.52
N ALA A 244 -0.74 20.54 9.17
CA ALA A 244 0.26 20.15 8.18
C ALA A 244 -0.07 20.78 6.80
N LEU A 245 -1.31 20.67 6.36
CA LEU A 245 -1.75 21.25 5.07
C LEU A 245 -1.56 22.77 5.05
N TRP A 246 -1.91 23.46 6.14
CA TRP A 246 -1.72 24.89 6.29
C TRP A 246 -0.23 25.26 6.27
N HIS A 247 0.61 24.53 7.01
CA HIS A 247 2.06 24.71 7.05
C HIS A 247 2.70 24.48 5.67
N LEU A 248 2.39 23.37 5.00
CA LEU A 248 2.93 23.02 3.69
C LEU A 248 2.60 24.04 2.59
N ARG A 249 1.46 24.77 2.73
CA ARG A 249 1.08 25.87 1.82
C ARG A 249 1.93 27.11 2.00
N ARG A 250 2.53 27.32 3.17
CA ARG A 250 3.25 28.55 3.54
C ARG A 250 4.76 28.36 3.69
N ALA A 251 5.22 27.13 3.87
CA ALA A 251 6.63 26.83 4.04
C ALA A 251 7.44 27.17 2.79
N ALA A 252 8.60 27.80 2.97
CA ALA A 252 9.51 28.11 1.87
C ALA A 252 10.09 26.86 1.20
N SER A 253 10.34 25.80 1.99
CA SER A 253 10.85 24.52 1.51
C SER A 253 10.00 23.39 2.11
N PRO A 254 8.75 23.19 1.65
CA PRO A 254 7.84 22.22 2.23
C PRO A 254 8.33 20.78 1.97
N LEU A 255 8.01 19.86 2.90
CA LEU A 255 8.29 18.42 2.78
C LEU A 255 7.73 17.87 1.46
N VAL A 256 6.49 18.26 1.14
CA VAL A 256 5.83 17.96 -0.13
C VAL A 256 5.25 19.27 -0.70
N ARG A 257 5.60 19.57 -1.93
CA ARG A 257 5.02 20.72 -2.63
C ARG A 257 3.60 20.41 -3.06
N LEU A 258 2.64 21.14 -2.52
CA LEU A 258 1.23 20.99 -2.90
C LEU A 258 0.93 21.53 -4.30
N SER A 259 1.87 22.30 -4.91
CA SER A 259 1.76 22.75 -6.30
C SER A 259 1.60 21.58 -7.27
N VAL A 260 2.14 20.39 -6.96
CA VAL A 260 1.97 19.17 -7.76
C VAL A 260 0.49 18.80 -7.95
N LEU A 261 -0.41 19.22 -7.06
CA LEU A 261 -1.85 19.03 -7.22
C LEU A 261 -2.47 19.93 -8.32
N ARG A 262 -1.72 20.85 -8.92
CA ARG A 262 -2.13 21.54 -10.14
C ARG A 262 -2.19 20.61 -11.34
N VAL A 263 -1.35 19.56 -11.32
CA VAL A 263 -1.41 18.47 -12.31
C VAL A 263 -2.71 17.70 -12.10
N ARG A 264 -3.60 17.78 -13.10
CA ARG A 264 -4.98 17.29 -12.99
C ARG A 264 -5.04 15.77 -12.79
N SER A 265 -4.17 15.02 -13.47
CA SER A 265 -4.08 13.56 -13.31
C SER A 265 -3.69 13.14 -11.90
N LEU A 266 -2.69 13.81 -11.30
CA LEU A 266 -2.30 13.57 -9.91
C LEU A 266 -3.39 13.97 -8.92
N ARG A 267 -4.02 15.13 -9.11
CA ARG A 267 -5.11 15.60 -8.23
C ARG A 267 -6.27 14.59 -8.20
N ILE A 268 -6.68 14.06 -9.35
CA ILE A 268 -7.75 13.06 -9.44
C ILE A 268 -7.30 11.72 -8.83
N THR A 269 -6.02 11.37 -8.93
CA THR A 269 -5.50 10.19 -8.24
C THR A 269 -5.48 10.37 -6.72
N VAL A 270 -5.10 11.55 -6.23
CA VAL A 270 -5.09 11.86 -4.80
C VAL A 270 -6.51 11.91 -4.22
N SER A 271 -7.52 12.37 -4.94
CA SER A 271 -8.93 12.37 -4.50
C SER A 271 -9.63 11.03 -4.80
N GLY A 272 -9.96 10.78 -6.06
CA GLY A 272 -10.69 9.59 -6.50
C GLY A 272 -9.90 8.28 -6.30
N GLY A 273 -8.59 8.30 -6.56
CA GLY A 273 -7.72 7.14 -6.37
C GLY A 273 -7.56 6.75 -4.89
N SER A 274 -7.55 7.72 -3.97
CA SER A 274 -7.52 7.45 -2.52
C SER A 274 -8.84 6.90 -2.03
N LEU A 275 -9.95 7.43 -2.50
CA LEU A 275 -11.27 6.87 -2.21
C LEU A 275 -11.40 5.45 -2.77
N TYR A 276 -10.91 5.22 -3.99
CA TYR A 276 -10.83 3.88 -4.56
C TYR A 276 -9.99 2.95 -3.68
N ARG A 277 -8.80 3.40 -3.24
CA ARG A 277 -7.91 2.65 -2.35
C ARG A 277 -8.57 2.29 -1.04
N LEU A 278 -9.26 3.25 -0.41
CA LEU A 278 -10.04 3.07 0.80
C LEU A 278 -11.05 1.91 0.63
N VAL A 279 -11.88 1.99 -0.41
CA VAL A 279 -12.96 1.01 -0.64
C VAL A 279 -12.40 -0.38 -0.95
N ILE A 280 -11.37 -0.49 -1.80
CA ILE A 280 -10.81 -1.81 -2.14
C ILE A 280 -10.07 -2.46 -0.97
N THR A 281 -9.53 -1.68 -0.02
CA THR A 281 -8.82 -2.23 1.15
C THR A 281 -9.81 -2.77 2.19
N ALA A 282 -11.02 -2.24 2.25
CA ALA A 282 -12.10 -2.71 3.11
C ALA A 282 -12.50 -4.17 2.83
N VAL A 283 -12.50 -4.59 1.55
CA VAL A 283 -13.00 -5.92 1.13
C VAL A 283 -12.22 -7.08 1.77
N PRO A 284 -10.86 -7.18 1.68
CA PRO A 284 -10.13 -8.27 2.31
C PRO A 284 -10.21 -8.30 3.83
N PHE A 285 -10.59 -7.19 4.46
CA PHE A 285 -10.85 -7.13 5.90
C PHE A 285 -12.22 -7.71 6.26
N LEU A 286 -13.26 -7.35 5.50
CA LEU A 286 -14.64 -7.79 5.77
C LEU A 286 -14.87 -9.27 5.44
N LEU A 287 -14.27 -9.79 4.36
CA LEU A 287 -14.55 -11.15 3.87
C LEU A 287 -14.25 -12.24 4.91
N PRO A 288 -13.08 -12.29 5.57
CA PRO A 288 -12.82 -13.31 6.60
C PRO A 288 -13.77 -13.22 7.77
N LEU A 289 -14.17 -12.01 8.17
CA LEU A 289 -15.13 -11.80 9.26
C LEU A 289 -16.52 -12.34 8.86
N MET A 290 -17.00 -11.99 7.67
CA MET A 290 -18.27 -12.48 7.15
C MET A 290 -18.29 -14.03 7.09
N PHE A 291 -17.26 -14.64 6.50
CA PHE A 291 -17.22 -16.10 6.35
C PHE A 291 -17.12 -16.84 7.69
N GLN A 292 -16.41 -16.28 8.67
CA GLN A 292 -16.27 -16.92 9.97
C GLN A 292 -17.44 -16.64 10.91
N LEU A 293 -17.91 -15.39 10.98
CA LEU A 293 -18.92 -14.97 11.97
C LEU A 293 -20.36 -15.16 11.47
N GLU A 294 -20.62 -14.93 10.17
CA GLU A 294 -21.97 -15.06 9.61
C GLU A 294 -22.19 -16.42 8.94
N PHE A 295 -21.20 -16.92 8.17
CA PHE A 295 -21.32 -18.21 7.48
C PHE A 295 -20.89 -19.41 8.35
N GLY A 296 -20.23 -19.18 9.51
CA GLY A 296 -19.75 -20.22 10.40
C GLY A 296 -18.61 -21.07 9.83
N TRP A 297 -17.89 -20.55 8.82
CA TRP A 297 -16.80 -21.29 8.17
C TRP A 297 -15.53 -21.30 9.01
N SER A 298 -14.69 -22.32 8.82
CA SER A 298 -13.37 -22.35 9.43
C SER A 298 -12.49 -21.21 8.90
N ALA A 299 -11.54 -20.76 9.71
CA ALA A 299 -10.54 -19.76 9.30
C ALA A 299 -9.78 -20.18 8.03
N PHE A 300 -9.53 -21.49 7.85
CA PHE A 300 -8.88 -22.03 6.66
C PHE A 300 -9.74 -21.83 5.41
N THR A 301 -11.03 -22.18 5.46
CA THR A 301 -11.96 -22.01 4.33
C THR A 301 -12.13 -20.53 3.98
N ALA A 302 -12.29 -19.68 4.99
CA ALA A 302 -12.36 -18.23 4.82
C ALA A 302 -11.07 -17.68 4.15
N GLY A 303 -9.91 -18.13 4.60
CA GLY A 303 -8.62 -17.77 3.99
C GLY A 303 -8.49 -18.21 2.54
N LEU A 304 -8.97 -19.42 2.21
CA LEU A 304 -8.96 -19.94 0.83
C LEU A 304 -9.84 -19.09 -0.10
N MET A 305 -10.97 -18.59 0.38
CA MET A 305 -11.81 -17.68 -0.39
C MET A 305 -11.15 -16.33 -0.63
N VAL A 306 -10.48 -15.78 0.37
CA VAL A 306 -9.69 -14.56 0.20
C VAL A 306 -8.54 -14.78 -0.79
N ALA A 307 -7.94 -15.97 -0.82
CA ALA A 307 -6.94 -16.32 -1.83
C ALA A 307 -7.51 -16.27 -3.26
N ALA A 308 -8.77 -16.65 -3.48
CA ALA A 308 -9.42 -16.51 -4.79
C ALA A 308 -9.50 -15.05 -5.25
N LEU A 309 -9.77 -14.10 -4.34
CA LEU A 309 -9.73 -12.65 -4.63
C LEU A 309 -8.32 -12.22 -5.07
N PHE A 310 -7.29 -12.62 -4.34
CA PHE A 310 -5.91 -12.26 -4.70
C PHE A 310 -5.45 -12.96 -5.97
N LEU A 311 -5.94 -14.16 -6.26
CA LEU A 311 -5.68 -14.85 -7.53
C LEU A 311 -6.26 -14.07 -8.72
N GLY A 312 -7.50 -13.58 -8.62
CA GLY A 312 -8.09 -12.71 -9.63
C GLY A 312 -7.30 -11.42 -9.85
N ASN A 313 -6.85 -10.80 -8.74
CA ASN A 313 -6.01 -9.62 -8.77
C ASN A 313 -4.66 -9.88 -9.48
N LEU A 314 -4.08 -11.06 -9.30
CA LEU A 314 -2.80 -11.46 -9.87
C LEU A 314 -2.91 -11.79 -11.37
N THR A 315 -3.85 -12.64 -11.72
CA THR A 315 -3.99 -13.21 -13.08
C THR A 315 -4.38 -12.17 -14.12
N ILE A 316 -5.13 -11.11 -13.76
CA ILE A 316 -5.51 -10.03 -14.68
C ILE A 316 -4.35 -9.07 -15.02
N LYS A 317 -3.26 -9.06 -14.25
CA LYS A 317 -2.16 -8.11 -14.41
C LYS A 317 -1.55 -8.02 -15.81
N PRO A 318 -1.28 -9.13 -16.52
CA PRO A 318 -0.76 -9.06 -17.89
C PRO A 318 -1.68 -8.29 -18.84
N LEU A 319 -2.99 -8.29 -18.57
CA LEU A 319 -3.98 -7.61 -19.41
C LEU A 319 -4.17 -6.13 -19.07
N THR A 320 -3.75 -5.67 -17.88
CA THR A 320 -3.98 -4.27 -17.47
C THR A 320 -3.31 -3.26 -18.39
N THR A 321 -2.06 -3.48 -18.80
CA THR A 321 -1.34 -2.60 -19.72
C THR A 321 -1.96 -2.59 -21.13
N PRO A 322 -2.25 -3.73 -21.78
CA PRO A 322 -2.96 -3.76 -23.06
C PRO A 322 -4.32 -3.05 -23.01
N LEU A 323 -5.11 -3.25 -21.94
CA LEU A 323 -6.40 -2.58 -21.77
C LEU A 323 -6.25 -1.05 -21.75
N MET A 324 -5.31 -0.52 -20.95
CA MET A 324 -5.06 0.92 -20.87
C MET A 324 -4.51 1.50 -22.18
N ARG A 325 -3.65 0.78 -22.89
CA ARG A 325 -3.15 1.20 -24.21
C ARG A 325 -4.26 1.20 -25.26
N ARG A 326 -5.13 0.18 -25.26
CA ARG A 326 -6.19 0.04 -26.28
C ARG A 326 -7.35 1.02 -26.06
N PHE A 327 -7.82 1.17 -24.82
CA PHE A 327 -9.04 1.93 -24.49
C PHE A 327 -8.77 3.31 -23.87
N GLY A 328 -7.56 3.57 -23.39
CA GLY A 328 -7.20 4.78 -22.64
C GLY A 328 -7.57 4.69 -21.17
N ILE A 329 -6.81 5.39 -20.32
CA ILE A 329 -6.96 5.29 -18.85
C ILE A 329 -8.35 5.76 -18.39
N LYS A 330 -8.87 6.86 -18.93
CA LYS A 330 -10.20 7.39 -18.58
C LYS A 330 -11.32 6.36 -18.78
N ARG A 331 -11.38 5.73 -19.98
CA ARG A 331 -12.41 4.73 -20.27
C ARG A 331 -12.28 3.49 -19.40
N VAL A 332 -11.04 3.03 -19.18
CA VAL A 332 -10.77 1.89 -18.30
C VAL A 332 -11.23 2.18 -16.88
N LEU A 333 -10.94 3.36 -16.33
CA LEU A 333 -11.38 3.76 -14.98
C LEU A 333 -12.90 3.88 -14.89
N LEU A 334 -13.57 4.48 -15.89
CA LEU A 334 -15.04 4.61 -15.91
C LEU A 334 -15.73 3.24 -15.91
N VAL A 335 -15.33 2.37 -16.85
CA VAL A 335 -15.90 1.02 -16.95
C VAL A 335 -15.60 0.22 -15.69
N ASN A 336 -14.37 0.28 -15.17
CA ASN A 336 -13.98 -0.41 -13.97
C ASN A 336 -14.79 0.08 -12.74
N ALA A 337 -15.03 1.39 -12.61
CA ALA A 337 -15.81 1.93 -11.51
C ALA A 337 -17.29 1.49 -11.59
N ILE A 338 -17.90 1.55 -12.77
CA ILE A 338 -19.28 1.07 -12.99
C ILE A 338 -19.39 -0.42 -12.64
N LEU A 339 -18.48 -1.25 -13.17
CA LEU A 339 -18.46 -2.68 -12.86
C LEU A 339 -18.21 -2.94 -11.37
N SER A 340 -17.31 -2.19 -10.73
CA SER A 340 -17.03 -2.33 -9.29
C SER A 340 -18.24 -1.98 -8.44
N VAL A 341 -18.97 -0.91 -8.76
CA VAL A 341 -20.21 -0.55 -8.07
C VAL A 341 -21.23 -1.68 -8.16
N GLY A 342 -21.49 -2.19 -9.37
CA GLY A 342 -22.39 -3.34 -9.55
C GLY A 342 -21.91 -4.59 -8.81
N TRP A 343 -20.58 -4.80 -8.77
CA TRP A 343 -19.97 -5.94 -8.09
C TRP A 343 -20.10 -5.88 -6.56
N PHE A 344 -20.10 -4.70 -5.96
CA PHE A 344 -20.45 -4.54 -4.55
C PHE A 344 -21.88 -4.98 -4.26
N GLY A 345 -22.82 -4.76 -5.20
CA GLY A 345 -24.16 -5.33 -5.13
C GLY A 345 -24.14 -6.87 -5.15
N VAL A 346 -23.31 -7.47 -6.02
CA VAL A 346 -23.15 -8.95 -6.06
C VAL A 346 -22.56 -9.48 -4.75
N LEU A 347 -21.54 -8.78 -4.17
CA LEU A 347 -20.99 -9.16 -2.86
C LEU A 347 -22.03 -9.07 -1.74
N ALA A 348 -22.93 -8.11 -1.80
CA ALA A 348 -24.01 -7.94 -0.83
C ALA A 348 -25.09 -9.06 -0.88
N LEU A 349 -25.15 -9.80 -1.99
CA LEU A 349 -26.07 -10.92 -2.19
C LEU A 349 -25.49 -12.28 -1.78
N LEU A 350 -24.26 -12.33 -1.29
CA LEU A 350 -23.66 -13.57 -0.81
C LEU A 350 -24.32 -14.00 0.52
N GLU A 351 -24.76 -15.24 0.56
CA GLU A 351 -25.43 -15.86 1.70
C GLU A 351 -24.73 -17.17 2.11
N PRO A 352 -24.92 -17.66 3.36
CA PRO A 352 -24.32 -18.90 3.82
C PRO A 352 -24.63 -20.13 2.93
N GLY A 353 -25.78 -20.12 2.24
CA GLY A 353 -26.19 -21.16 1.29
C GLY A 353 -25.61 -21.04 -0.12
N THR A 354 -24.89 -19.98 -0.43
CA THR A 354 -24.29 -19.78 -1.76
C THR A 354 -23.22 -20.86 -2.02
N PRO A 355 -23.24 -21.56 -3.17
CA PRO A 355 -22.22 -22.54 -3.49
C PRO A 355 -20.81 -21.95 -3.45
N VAL A 356 -19.87 -22.66 -2.82
CA VAL A 356 -18.49 -22.21 -2.62
C VAL A 356 -17.80 -21.80 -3.93
N VAL A 357 -18.09 -22.53 -5.03
CA VAL A 357 -17.55 -22.23 -6.36
C VAL A 357 -18.06 -20.87 -6.87
N VAL A 358 -19.33 -20.52 -6.59
CA VAL A 358 -19.90 -19.20 -6.95
C VAL A 358 -19.22 -18.11 -6.15
N ILE A 359 -19.06 -18.30 -4.84
CA ILE A 359 -18.35 -17.36 -3.98
C ILE A 359 -16.92 -17.14 -4.50
N ALA A 360 -16.18 -18.22 -4.79
CA ALA A 360 -14.83 -18.15 -5.32
C ALA A 360 -14.77 -17.37 -6.66
N ALA A 361 -15.72 -17.60 -7.57
CA ALA A 361 -15.82 -16.89 -8.85
C ALA A 361 -16.12 -15.39 -8.66
N VAL A 362 -17.04 -15.06 -7.75
CA VAL A 362 -17.38 -13.66 -7.39
C VAL A 362 -16.14 -12.96 -6.82
N LEU A 363 -15.40 -13.60 -5.91
CA LEU A 363 -14.20 -13.01 -5.33
C LEU A 363 -13.06 -12.88 -6.34
N TYR A 364 -12.90 -13.85 -7.23
CA TYR A 364 -11.93 -13.78 -8.31
C TYR A 364 -12.16 -12.56 -9.22
N VAL A 365 -13.40 -12.33 -9.65
CA VAL A 365 -13.75 -11.16 -10.47
C VAL A 365 -13.58 -9.86 -9.67
N SER A 366 -13.95 -9.84 -8.38
CA SER A 366 -13.70 -8.69 -7.50
C SER A 366 -12.21 -8.34 -7.45
N GLY A 367 -11.36 -9.35 -7.35
CA GLY A 367 -9.90 -9.17 -7.38
C GLY A 367 -9.39 -8.63 -8.71
N ALA A 368 -9.93 -9.10 -9.83
CA ALA A 368 -9.58 -8.62 -11.16
C ALA A 368 -9.93 -7.13 -11.35
N LEU A 369 -11.14 -6.71 -10.97
CA LEU A 369 -11.58 -5.31 -11.00
C LEU A 369 -10.69 -4.43 -10.14
N ARG A 370 -10.39 -4.89 -8.91
CA ARG A 370 -9.48 -4.21 -7.98
C ARG A 370 -8.10 -3.95 -8.61
N SER A 371 -7.54 -4.95 -9.31
CA SER A 371 -6.24 -4.85 -9.96
C SER A 371 -6.21 -3.83 -11.09
N ILE A 372 -7.24 -3.84 -11.94
CA ILE A 372 -7.37 -2.93 -13.08
C ILE A 372 -7.41 -1.48 -12.58
N GLY A 373 -8.34 -1.18 -11.66
CA GLY A 373 -8.50 0.18 -11.15
C GLY A 373 -7.26 0.69 -10.41
N PHE A 374 -6.67 -0.14 -9.54
CA PHE A 374 -5.46 0.22 -8.80
C PHE A 374 -4.29 0.52 -9.75
N THR A 375 -4.08 -0.29 -10.78
CA THR A 375 -3.02 -0.04 -11.76
C THR A 375 -3.29 1.21 -12.59
N ALA A 376 -4.54 1.45 -12.98
CA ALA A 376 -4.93 2.62 -13.76
C ALA A 376 -4.71 3.93 -12.98
N TYR A 377 -5.14 4.00 -11.69
CA TYR A 377 -4.89 5.16 -10.84
C TYR A 377 -3.40 5.39 -10.58
N ASN A 378 -2.62 4.34 -10.31
CA ASN A 378 -1.17 4.48 -10.13
C ASN A 378 -0.46 4.94 -11.42
N SER A 379 -0.93 4.52 -12.59
CA SER A 379 -0.39 4.99 -13.88
C SER A 379 -0.77 6.45 -14.14
N LEU A 380 -2.01 6.83 -13.82
CA LEU A 380 -2.51 8.19 -13.94
C LEU A 380 -1.75 9.18 -13.04
N ALA A 381 -1.37 8.75 -11.82
CA ALA A 381 -0.68 9.58 -10.85
C ALA A 381 0.56 10.28 -11.40
N PHE A 382 1.29 9.61 -12.28
CA PHE A 382 2.60 10.08 -12.77
C PHE A 382 2.61 10.42 -14.27
N ALA A 383 1.48 10.25 -14.96
CA ALA A 383 1.40 10.39 -16.41
C ALA A 383 1.80 11.78 -16.92
N ASP A 384 1.32 12.83 -16.27
CA ASP A 384 1.46 14.21 -16.70
C ASP A 384 2.40 15.02 -15.75
N VAL A 385 3.10 14.34 -14.83
CA VAL A 385 4.01 14.98 -13.87
C VAL A 385 5.37 15.20 -14.53
N ASP A 386 5.92 16.41 -14.38
CA ASP A 386 7.26 16.74 -14.85
C ASP A 386 8.34 16.14 -13.95
N GLY A 387 9.52 15.89 -14.54
CA GLY A 387 10.63 15.22 -13.86
C GLY A 387 11.05 15.89 -12.54
N ASP A 388 11.03 17.22 -12.49
CA ASP A 388 11.42 18.02 -11.32
C ASP A 388 10.38 17.92 -10.16
N GLU A 389 9.12 17.63 -10.48
CA GLU A 389 8.03 17.46 -9.50
C GLU A 389 7.79 16.00 -9.10
N LEU A 390 8.44 15.05 -9.79
CA LEU A 390 8.19 13.61 -9.64
C LEU A 390 8.43 13.12 -8.20
N THR A 391 9.44 13.65 -7.51
CA THR A 391 9.71 13.31 -6.10
C THR A 391 8.54 13.70 -5.20
N HIS A 392 8.06 14.93 -5.33
CA HIS A 392 6.94 15.42 -4.51
C HIS A 392 5.65 14.68 -4.82
N ALA A 393 5.39 14.41 -6.11
CA ALA A 393 4.23 13.63 -6.55
C ALA A 393 4.26 12.20 -6.01
N ASN A 394 5.43 11.52 -6.06
CA ASN A 394 5.59 10.17 -5.55
C ASN A 394 5.42 10.11 -4.03
N THR A 395 6.03 11.04 -3.29
CA THR A 395 5.90 11.11 -1.82
C THR A 395 4.44 11.37 -1.41
N LEU A 396 3.78 12.34 -2.05
CA LEU A 396 2.38 12.65 -1.77
C LEU A 396 1.49 11.44 -2.07
N ASN A 397 1.66 10.83 -3.24
CA ASN A 397 0.86 9.67 -3.64
C ASN A 397 1.07 8.48 -2.69
N ALA A 398 2.31 8.20 -2.26
CA ALA A 398 2.60 7.13 -1.31
C ALA A 398 1.94 7.39 0.05
N THR A 399 2.09 8.62 0.58
CA THR A 399 1.49 9.03 1.87
C THR A 399 -0.04 8.89 1.85
N VAL A 400 -0.67 9.41 0.80
CA VAL A 400 -2.15 9.41 0.71
C VAL A 400 -2.68 7.99 0.45
N GLN A 401 -1.95 7.15 -0.27
CA GLN A 401 -2.32 5.75 -0.45
C GLN A 401 -2.26 4.95 0.86
N GLU A 402 -1.27 5.21 1.70
CA GLU A 402 -1.16 4.55 3.01
C GLU A 402 -2.29 4.97 3.95
N LEU A 403 -2.57 6.27 4.01
CA LEU A 403 -3.74 6.79 4.73
C LEU A 403 -5.05 6.21 4.21
N GLY A 404 -5.22 6.14 2.89
CA GLY A 404 -6.42 5.56 2.27
C GLY A 404 -6.60 4.08 2.63
N ALA A 405 -5.51 3.31 2.72
CA ALA A 405 -5.56 1.90 3.11
C ALA A 405 -5.99 1.74 4.58
N GLY A 406 -5.39 2.51 5.49
CA GLY A 406 -5.75 2.49 6.92
C GLY A 406 -7.20 2.95 7.16
N LEU A 407 -7.60 4.07 6.55
CA LEU A 407 -8.98 4.57 6.61
C LEU A 407 -9.99 3.57 6.04
N GLY A 408 -9.61 2.76 5.04
CA GLY A 408 -10.49 1.77 4.44
C GLY A 408 -10.93 0.69 5.44
N ILE A 409 -10.02 0.20 6.24
CA ILE A 409 -10.31 -0.78 7.31
C ILE A 409 -11.24 -0.16 8.35
N ALA A 410 -10.95 1.08 8.77
CA ALA A 410 -11.76 1.77 9.77
C ALA A 410 -13.19 2.07 9.29
N VAL A 411 -13.32 2.58 8.07
CA VAL A 411 -14.64 2.83 7.47
C VAL A 411 -15.43 1.52 7.34
N ALA A 412 -14.76 0.41 6.97
CA ALA A 412 -15.39 -0.90 6.93
C ALA A 412 -15.90 -1.35 8.30
N ALA A 413 -15.06 -1.22 9.35
CA ALA A 413 -15.44 -1.56 10.71
C ALA A 413 -16.60 -0.68 11.23
N LEU A 414 -16.51 0.64 10.99
CA LEU A 414 -17.56 1.59 11.35
C LEU A 414 -18.89 1.27 10.65
N LEU A 415 -18.85 1.07 9.33
CA LEU A 415 -20.04 0.72 8.57
C LEU A 415 -20.65 -0.58 9.07
N LEU A 416 -19.84 -1.61 9.35
CA LEU A 416 -20.33 -2.88 9.88
C LEU A 416 -20.95 -2.70 11.28
N THR A 417 -20.38 -1.86 12.13
CA THR A 417 -20.91 -1.56 13.45
C THR A 417 -22.26 -0.83 13.38
N VAL A 418 -22.39 0.13 12.44
CA VAL A 418 -23.62 0.92 12.28
C VAL A 418 -24.72 0.12 11.57
N THR A 419 -24.37 -0.63 10.53
CA THR A 419 -25.35 -1.40 9.75
C THR A 419 -25.70 -2.75 10.36
N THR A 420 -24.83 -3.29 11.22
CA THR A 420 -24.90 -4.65 11.80
C THR A 420 -25.08 -5.76 10.76
N SER A 421 -24.77 -5.47 9.48
CA SER A 421 -24.98 -6.36 8.35
C SER A 421 -23.86 -6.21 7.33
N TYR A 422 -23.27 -7.33 6.88
CA TYR A 422 -22.25 -7.33 5.83
C TYR A 422 -22.84 -6.87 4.48
N SER A 423 -24.09 -7.28 4.17
CA SER A 423 -24.76 -6.88 2.93
C SER A 423 -24.92 -5.37 2.83
N TRP A 424 -25.44 -4.72 3.87
CA TRP A 424 -25.57 -3.26 3.90
C TRP A 424 -24.22 -2.57 3.91
N THR A 425 -23.20 -3.16 4.55
CA THR A 425 -21.81 -2.65 4.54
C THR A 425 -21.24 -2.67 3.12
N PHE A 426 -21.42 -3.76 2.35
CA PHE A 426 -20.98 -3.81 0.96
C PHE A 426 -21.73 -2.83 0.08
N LEU A 427 -23.04 -2.65 0.24
CA LEU A 427 -23.82 -1.65 -0.50
C LEU A 427 -23.33 -0.21 -0.21
N ALA A 428 -23.05 0.11 1.05
CA ALA A 428 -22.50 1.41 1.45
C ALA A 428 -21.11 1.66 0.83
N LEU A 429 -20.24 0.63 0.81
CA LEU A 429 -18.96 0.68 0.12
C LEU A 429 -19.11 0.85 -1.39
N GLY A 430 -20.13 0.21 -1.99
CA GLY A 430 -20.53 0.42 -3.39
C GLY A 430 -20.94 1.87 -3.65
N GLY A 431 -21.69 2.48 -2.74
CA GLY A 431 -22.05 3.89 -2.78
C GLY A 431 -20.82 4.82 -2.72
N LEU A 432 -19.85 4.52 -1.83
CA LEU A 432 -18.57 5.24 -1.80
C LEU A 432 -17.77 5.03 -3.09
N MET A 433 -17.77 3.82 -3.65
CA MET A 433 -17.14 3.54 -4.94
C MET A 433 -17.77 4.37 -6.07
N ALA A 434 -19.08 4.60 -6.07
CA ALA A 434 -19.77 5.41 -7.06
C ALA A 434 -19.26 6.87 -7.09
N LEU A 435 -18.80 7.42 -5.96
CA LEU A 435 -18.22 8.76 -5.92
C LEU A 435 -16.94 8.85 -6.77
N THR A 436 -16.22 7.75 -6.97
CA THR A 436 -15.04 7.73 -7.86
C THR A 436 -15.40 7.98 -9.33
N LEU A 437 -16.65 7.69 -9.73
CA LEU A 437 -17.16 8.02 -11.07
C LEU A 437 -17.17 9.52 -11.32
N VAL A 438 -17.62 10.30 -10.32
CA VAL A 438 -17.68 11.77 -10.42
C VAL A 438 -16.29 12.35 -10.71
N GLU A 439 -15.27 11.88 -9.96
CA GLU A 439 -13.89 12.32 -10.17
C GLU A 439 -13.34 11.87 -11.52
N THR A 440 -13.65 10.63 -11.94
CA THR A 440 -13.17 10.08 -13.22
C THR A 440 -13.84 10.76 -14.42
N LEU A 441 -15.10 11.18 -14.32
CA LEU A 441 -15.78 11.97 -15.35
C LEU A 441 -15.10 13.32 -15.62
N ARG A 442 -14.50 13.91 -14.57
CA ARG A 442 -13.75 15.17 -14.67
C ARG A 442 -12.40 15.03 -15.38
N LEU A 443 -11.92 13.80 -15.65
CA LEU A 443 -10.69 13.59 -16.42
C LEU A 443 -10.89 14.04 -17.87
N PRO A 444 -9.90 14.72 -18.49
CA PRO A 444 -9.88 14.96 -19.92
C PRO A 444 -9.88 13.64 -20.71
N GLY A 445 -10.41 13.65 -21.93
CA GLY A 445 -10.45 12.47 -22.77
C GLY A 445 -9.06 11.95 -23.18
N ASP A 446 -8.10 12.86 -23.26
CA ASP A 446 -6.68 12.67 -23.60
C ASP A 446 -5.77 12.50 -22.37
N ALA A 447 -6.33 12.47 -21.16
CA ALA A 447 -5.55 12.30 -19.95
C ALA A 447 -4.63 11.07 -20.08
N ALA A 448 -3.33 11.29 -19.81
CA ALA A 448 -2.29 10.26 -19.91
C ALA A 448 -2.11 9.63 -21.31
N SER A 449 -2.46 10.36 -22.40
CA SER A 449 -2.28 9.90 -23.79
C SER A 449 -0.81 9.57 -24.07
N HIS A 450 0.12 10.36 -23.54
CA HIS A 450 1.56 10.13 -23.66
C HIS A 450 2.04 8.82 -23.04
N VAL A 451 1.35 8.32 -22.02
CA VAL A 451 1.67 7.07 -21.31
C VAL A 451 1.03 5.86 -22.00
N THR A 452 -0.10 6.08 -22.67
CA THR A 452 -0.82 5.01 -23.39
C THR A 452 -0.38 4.86 -24.84
N GLY A 453 0.47 5.78 -25.37
CA GLY A 453 0.93 5.79 -26.76
C GLY A 453 -0.18 6.16 -27.78
N ARG A 454 -1.25 6.81 -27.32
CA ARG A 454 -2.32 7.35 -28.15
C ARG A 454 -1.98 8.79 -28.51
N ARG A 455 -1.81 9.07 -29.80
CA ARG A 455 -1.79 10.42 -30.37
C ARG A 455 -3.20 10.87 -30.69
#